data_aa08b950b1c88b2a6c0643da35439508
#
_entry.id   aa08b950b1c88b2a6c0643da35439508
#
_cell.length_a   1.000
_cell.length_b   1.000
_cell.length_c   1.000
_cell.angle_alpha   90.00
_cell.angle_beta   90.00
_cell.angle_gamma   90.00
#
_symmetry.space_group_name_H-M   'P 1'
#
loop_
_entity.id
_entity.type
_entity.pdbx_description
1 polymer ?
#
loop_
_entity_poly.entity_id
_entity_poly.type
_entity_poly.pdbx_seq_one_letter_code
_entity_poly.pdbx_strand_id
1 'polypeptide(L)'
;MTISTDNYTIGQCALYYKGEVATGSLLSSPTTFRNTNNDFGNIVSAEIAQDISYIEHFISVLGKRIKDKTVDNQQVLQINFTFDEINLDNMSKFLLGSLVGSEIRVFQNTLEDGCAILYMNTNIGKDIQYRIPKCSLKPNGGFTLDPENWYAVLSGCGNLI
;
A
#
# COMPACT_ATOMS: atom_id res chain seq x y z
N MET A 1 -15.57 12.89 28.46
CA MET A 1 -14.71 12.28 27.43
C MET A 1 -13.30 12.73 27.74
N THR A 2 -12.41 11.84 28.12
CA THR A 2 -11.02 12.19 28.43
C THR A 2 -10.23 12.05 27.12
N ILE A 3 -9.67 13.14 26.64
CA ILE A 3 -8.78 13.13 25.47
C ILE A 3 -7.43 12.57 25.96
N SER A 4 -7.01 11.43 25.42
CA SER A 4 -5.69 10.87 25.68
C SER A 4 -4.72 11.32 24.60
N THR A 5 -3.64 11.95 25.00
CA THR A 5 -2.55 12.34 24.08
C THR A 5 -1.77 11.12 23.58
N ASP A 6 -1.92 9.96 24.21
CA ASP A 6 -1.27 8.72 23.80
C ASP A 6 -1.83 8.11 22.51
N ASN A 7 -2.91 8.66 21.98
CA ASN A 7 -3.55 8.22 20.74
C ASN A 7 -3.20 9.08 19.52
N TYR A 8 -2.34 10.07 19.67
CA TYR A 8 -1.86 10.85 18.52
C TYR A 8 -0.72 10.12 17.82
N THR A 9 -0.86 9.96 16.52
CA THR A 9 0.15 9.35 15.67
C THR A 9 0.89 10.44 14.89
N ILE A 10 2.01 10.87 15.41
CA ILE A 10 2.96 11.73 14.69
C ILE A 10 4.25 10.93 14.59
N GLY A 11 4.64 10.54 13.38
CA GLY A 11 5.82 9.72 13.23
C GLY A 11 6.21 9.47 11.78
N GLN A 12 7.12 8.54 11.62
CA GLN A 12 7.63 8.11 10.33
C GLN A 12 6.88 6.87 9.85
N CYS A 13 6.76 6.74 8.55
CA CYS A 13 6.17 5.60 7.89
C CYS A 13 7.26 4.84 7.13
N ALA A 14 7.23 3.52 7.21
CA ALA A 14 8.07 2.64 6.41
C ALA A 14 7.20 1.59 5.73
N LEU A 15 7.46 1.32 4.45
CA LEU A 15 6.75 0.32 3.66
C LEU A 15 7.73 -0.76 3.21
N TYR A 16 7.38 -1.98 3.51
CA TYR A 16 8.12 -3.18 3.11
C TYR A 16 7.24 -4.00 2.17
N TYR A 17 7.77 -4.38 1.03
CA TYR A 17 7.08 -5.19 0.04
C TYR A 17 7.93 -6.35 -0.44
N LYS A 18 7.31 -7.50 -0.61
CA LYS A 18 7.94 -8.68 -1.21
C LYS A 18 7.03 -9.25 -2.29
N GLY A 19 7.57 -9.51 -3.47
CA GLY A 19 6.86 -10.08 -4.63
C GLY A 19 6.52 -11.56 -4.47
N GLU A 20 6.08 -11.97 -3.29
CA GLU A 20 5.59 -13.32 -2.99
C GLU A 20 4.37 -13.20 -2.10
N VAL A 21 3.33 -13.95 -2.40
CA VAL A 21 2.16 -14.02 -1.52
C VAL A 21 2.57 -14.64 -0.18
N ALA A 22 2.29 -13.95 0.91
CA ALA A 22 2.64 -14.44 2.23
C ALA A 22 1.84 -15.68 2.60
N THR A 23 2.48 -16.81 2.64
CA THR A 23 2.01 -17.93 3.45
C THR A 23 2.24 -17.61 4.92
N GLY A 24 1.32 -17.93 5.79
CA GLY A 24 1.16 -17.44 7.17
C GLY A 24 2.42 -17.27 8.06
N SER A 25 3.56 -17.83 7.69
CA SER A 25 4.83 -17.69 8.44
C SER A 25 5.58 -16.39 8.14
N LEU A 26 5.47 -15.80 6.95
CA LEU A 26 6.20 -14.59 6.57
C LEU A 26 5.74 -13.36 7.34
N LEU A 27 4.44 -13.24 7.59
CA LEU A 27 3.88 -12.14 8.35
C LEU A 27 3.89 -12.36 9.87
N SER A 28 4.13 -13.59 10.34
CA SER A 28 4.25 -13.90 11.75
C SER A 28 5.56 -13.41 12.37
N SER A 29 6.61 -13.22 11.54
CA SER A 29 7.89 -12.66 11.97
C SER A 29 8.18 -11.31 11.28
N PRO A 30 7.56 -10.22 11.73
CA PRO A 30 7.70 -8.91 11.08
C PRO A 30 9.14 -8.41 11.02
N THR A 31 9.96 -8.73 12.00
CA THR A 31 11.38 -8.36 12.05
C THR A 31 12.20 -8.97 10.93
N THR A 32 11.89 -10.20 10.53
CA THR A 32 12.55 -10.87 9.40
C THR A 32 12.08 -10.31 8.06
N PHE A 33 10.80 -9.91 7.98
CA PHE A 33 10.24 -9.30 6.77
C PHE A 33 10.77 -7.88 6.55
N ARG A 34 10.97 -7.11 7.62
CA ARG A 34 11.51 -5.76 7.60
C ARG A 34 13.03 -5.80 7.42
N ASN A 35 13.47 -6.06 6.20
CA ASN A 35 14.88 -6.02 5.82
C ASN A 35 15.07 -5.06 4.64
N THR A 36 16.32 -4.70 4.38
CA THR A 36 16.69 -3.73 3.35
C THR A 36 16.27 -4.12 1.94
N ASN A 37 16.12 -5.41 1.65
CA ASN A 37 15.71 -5.86 0.31
C ASN A 37 14.22 -5.67 0.03
N ASN A 38 13.41 -5.56 1.09
CA ASN A 38 11.96 -5.37 0.99
C ASN A 38 11.55 -3.91 1.24
N ASP A 39 12.47 -3.06 1.68
CA ASP A 39 12.24 -1.68 2.05
C ASP A 39 12.16 -0.77 0.81
N PHE A 40 11.19 0.13 0.80
CA PHE A 40 11.11 1.21 -0.19
C PHE A 40 11.93 2.44 0.22
N GLY A 41 12.51 2.42 1.43
CA GLY A 41 13.26 3.55 1.96
C GLY A 41 12.37 4.65 2.51
N ASN A 42 12.71 5.90 2.22
CA ASN A 42 12.00 7.04 2.77
C ASN A 42 10.62 7.23 2.12
N ILE A 43 9.57 7.09 2.92
CA ILE A 43 8.18 7.32 2.52
C ILE A 43 7.80 8.75 2.86
N VAL A 44 7.57 9.55 1.84
CA VAL A 44 7.16 10.96 1.97
C VAL A 44 5.70 11.09 2.43
N SER A 45 4.84 10.23 1.89
CA SER A 45 3.43 10.17 2.28
C SER A 45 2.86 8.77 2.09
N ALA A 46 1.93 8.40 2.94
CA ALA A 46 1.13 7.18 2.79
C ALA A 46 -0.32 7.46 3.16
N GLU A 47 -1.23 7.01 2.30
CA GLU A 47 -2.67 7.14 2.47
C GLU A 47 -3.31 5.77 2.39
N ILE A 48 -4.21 5.48 3.32
CA ILE A 48 -5.03 4.26 3.28
C ILE A 48 -6.44 4.66 2.86
N ALA A 49 -6.85 4.24 1.67
CA ALA A 49 -8.16 4.49 1.12
C ALA A 49 -8.97 3.19 1.08
N GLN A 50 -10.24 3.29 1.42
CA GLN A 50 -11.20 2.18 1.35
C GLN A 50 -12.21 2.46 0.23
N ASP A 51 -12.42 1.46 -0.62
CA ASP A 51 -13.47 1.48 -1.63
C ASP A 51 -14.43 0.30 -1.34
N ILE A 52 -15.66 0.64 -0.96
CA ILE A 52 -16.67 -0.34 -0.60
C ILE A 52 -17.88 -0.12 -1.49
N SER A 53 -18.20 -1.10 -2.32
CA SER A 53 -19.41 -1.08 -3.13
C SER A 53 -20.54 -1.88 -2.47
N TYR A 54 -21.75 -1.37 -2.59
CA TYR A 54 -22.94 -1.97 -1.98
C TYR A 54 -23.97 -2.33 -3.04
N ILE A 55 -24.66 -3.45 -2.84
CA ILE A 55 -25.86 -3.81 -3.58
C ILE A 55 -27.07 -3.60 -2.68
N GLU A 56 -28.04 -2.83 -3.18
CA GLU A 56 -29.27 -2.57 -2.48
C GLU A 56 -30.38 -3.46 -3.05
N HIS A 57 -31.01 -4.22 -2.18
CA HIS A 57 -32.19 -5.01 -2.49
C HIS A 57 -33.45 -4.23 -2.13
N PHE A 58 -34.45 -4.22 -3.04
CA PHE A 58 -35.72 -3.56 -2.87
C PHE A 58 -36.85 -4.55 -3.02
N ILE A 59 -37.85 -4.43 -2.16
CA ILE A 59 -39.12 -5.16 -2.23
C ILE A 59 -40.25 -4.23 -2.61
N SER A 60 -41.27 -4.76 -3.28
CA SER A 60 -42.48 -4.01 -3.60
C SER A 60 -43.57 -4.32 -2.57
N VAL A 61 -44.00 -3.30 -1.83
CA VAL A 61 -45.06 -3.40 -0.85
C VAL A 61 -46.13 -2.38 -1.19
N LEU A 62 -47.34 -2.84 -1.47
CA LEU A 62 -48.51 -1.99 -1.80
C LEU A 62 -48.23 -0.95 -2.89
N GLY A 63 -47.50 -1.38 -3.95
CA GLY A 63 -47.16 -0.52 -5.08
C GLY A 63 -46.00 0.46 -4.82
N LYS A 64 -45.37 0.40 -3.64
CA LYS A 64 -44.18 1.20 -3.31
C LYS A 64 -42.94 0.30 -3.27
N ARG A 65 -41.85 0.81 -3.82
CA ARG A 65 -40.55 0.16 -3.75
C ARG A 65 -39.87 0.57 -2.43
N ILE A 66 -39.65 -0.38 -1.55
CA ILE A 66 -39.05 -0.16 -0.23
C ILE A 66 -37.73 -0.91 -0.19
N LYS A 67 -36.66 -0.25 0.29
CA LYS A 67 -35.35 -0.87 0.51
C LYS A 67 -35.46 -1.88 1.65
N ASP A 68 -35.09 -3.12 1.35
CA ASP A 68 -35.13 -4.26 2.29
C ASP A 68 -33.74 -4.51 2.90
N LYS A 69 -32.72 -4.61 2.03
CA LYS A 69 -31.35 -4.94 2.44
C LYS A 69 -30.31 -4.14 1.68
N THR A 70 -29.18 -3.92 2.35
CA THR A 70 -27.92 -3.52 1.74
C THR A 70 -26.91 -4.62 2.02
N VAL A 71 -26.22 -5.08 0.99
CA VAL A 71 -25.19 -6.12 1.09
C VAL A 71 -23.90 -5.56 0.48
N ASP A 72 -22.79 -5.79 1.16
CA ASP A 72 -21.48 -5.47 0.66
C ASP A 72 -21.18 -6.35 -0.56
N ASN A 73 -20.88 -5.73 -1.69
CA ASN A 73 -20.55 -6.43 -2.93
C ASN A 73 -19.06 -6.60 -3.10
N GLN A 74 -18.33 -5.55 -2.81
CA GLN A 74 -16.88 -5.54 -2.96
C GLN A 74 -16.27 -4.61 -1.91
N GLN A 75 -15.17 -5.06 -1.33
CA GLN A 75 -14.36 -4.27 -0.41
C GLN A 75 -12.93 -4.29 -0.92
N VAL A 76 -12.40 -3.11 -1.20
CA VAL A 76 -11.01 -2.94 -1.65
C VAL A 76 -10.32 -1.97 -0.69
N LEU A 77 -9.15 -2.33 -0.23
CA LEU A 77 -8.27 -1.45 0.51
C LEU A 77 -7.10 -1.06 -0.39
N GLN A 78 -6.90 0.23 -0.57
CA GLN A 78 -5.77 0.78 -1.31
C GLN A 78 -4.83 1.49 -0.36
N ILE A 79 -3.53 1.28 -0.56
CA ILE A 79 -2.50 2.08 0.07
C ILE A 79 -1.78 2.85 -1.03
N ASN A 80 -1.99 4.16 -1.04
CA ASN A 80 -1.27 5.08 -1.91
C ASN A 80 -0.05 5.59 -1.14
N PHE A 81 1.12 5.50 -1.74
CA PHE A 81 2.32 5.97 -1.10
C PHE A 81 3.26 6.66 -2.08
N THR A 82 4.00 7.59 -1.55
CA THR A 82 5.02 8.35 -2.28
C THR A 82 6.36 8.14 -1.58
N PHE A 83 7.37 7.76 -2.32
CA PHE A 83 8.72 7.59 -1.83
C PHE A 83 9.72 8.41 -2.66
N ASP A 84 10.81 8.83 -2.05
CA ASP A 84 11.84 9.67 -2.68
C ASP A 84 13.20 8.96 -2.81
N GLU A 85 13.32 7.75 -2.28
CA GLU A 85 14.54 6.97 -2.41
C GLU A 85 14.60 6.24 -3.75
N ILE A 86 15.37 6.82 -4.70
CA ILE A 86 15.55 6.27 -6.03
C ILE A 86 16.77 5.37 -6.05
N ASN A 87 16.53 4.07 -5.95
CA ASN A 87 17.52 3.03 -6.15
C ASN A 87 17.07 2.08 -7.27
N LEU A 88 17.98 1.22 -7.74
CA LEU A 88 17.68 0.30 -8.86
C LEU A 88 16.53 -0.65 -8.54
N ASP A 89 16.43 -1.13 -7.30
CA ASP A 89 15.38 -2.07 -6.90
C ASP A 89 14.00 -1.40 -6.88
N ASN A 90 13.89 -0.19 -6.31
CA ASN A 90 12.65 0.57 -6.29
C ASN A 90 12.21 0.97 -7.70
N MET A 91 13.17 1.41 -8.53
CA MET A 91 12.89 1.75 -9.91
C MET A 91 12.48 0.54 -10.74
N SER A 92 13.06 -0.63 -10.52
CA SER A 92 12.64 -1.84 -11.23
C SER A 92 11.20 -2.23 -10.88
N LYS A 93 10.82 -2.14 -9.61
CA LYS A 93 9.43 -2.39 -9.16
C LYS A 93 8.46 -1.36 -9.77
N PHE A 94 8.84 -0.09 -9.76
CA PHE A 94 8.01 0.99 -10.30
C PHE A 94 7.81 0.89 -11.82
N LEU A 95 8.87 0.57 -12.56
CA LEU A 95 8.83 0.48 -14.03
C LEU A 95 8.39 -0.91 -14.54
N LEU A 96 7.99 -1.82 -13.66
CA LEU A 96 7.73 -3.22 -13.99
C LEU A 96 8.88 -3.82 -14.79
N GLY A 97 10.10 -3.50 -14.37
CA GLY A 97 11.32 -3.84 -15.06
C GLY A 97 12.06 -5.01 -14.43
N SER A 98 12.93 -5.63 -15.20
CA SER A 98 13.90 -6.60 -14.69
C SER A 98 15.29 -5.98 -14.61
N LEU A 99 16.02 -6.29 -13.54
CA LEU A 99 17.41 -5.89 -13.37
C LEU A 99 18.34 -6.85 -14.12
N VAL A 100 19.21 -6.29 -14.97
CA VAL A 100 20.29 -7.01 -15.64
C VAL A 100 21.61 -6.28 -15.39
N GLY A 101 22.32 -6.72 -14.37
CA GLY A 101 23.49 -5.98 -13.87
C GLY A 101 23.09 -4.65 -13.26
N SER A 102 23.55 -3.54 -13.83
CA SER A 102 23.19 -2.16 -13.42
C SER A 102 22.15 -1.49 -14.33
N GLU A 103 21.50 -2.26 -15.20
CA GLU A 103 20.50 -1.76 -16.13
C GLU A 103 19.11 -2.25 -15.78
N ILE A 104 18.09 -1.40 -15.99
CA ILE A 104 16.69 -1.75 -15.86
C ILE A 104 16.09 -1.90 -17.26
N ARG A 105 15.60 -3.08 -17.57
CA ARG A 105 14.82 -3.32 -18.78
C ARG A 105 13.35 -3.13 -18.44
N VAL A 106 12.78 -2.02 -18.92
CA VAL A 106 11.42 -1.57 -18.60
C VAL A 106 10.36 -2.50 -19.22
N PHE A 107 9.24 -2.70 -18.52
CA PHE A 107 8.10 -3.52 -18.96
C PHE A 107 8.43 -4.99 -19.26
N GLN A 108 9.39 -5.54 -18.58
CA GLN A 108 9.71 -6.97 -18.70
C GLN A 108 8.92 -7.83 -17.71
N ASN A 109 8.48 -7.22 -16.60
CA ASN A 109 7.69 -7.91 -15.59
C ASN A 109 6.21 -7.53 -15.70
N THR A 110 5.34 -8.45 -15.31
CA THR A 110 3.93 -8.20 -15.12
C THR A 110 3.67 -7.79 -13.68
N LEU A 111 2.46 -7.29 -13.42
CA LEU A 111 2.02 -7.06 -12.04
C LEU A 111 2.03 -8.39 -11.29
N GLU A 112 2.81 -8.45 -10.24
CA GLU A 112 2.90 -9.64 -9.40
C GLU A 112 2.14 -9.42 -8.09
N ASP A 113 1.46 -10.48 -7.65
CA ASP A 113 0.90 -10.52 -6.31
C ASP A 113 2.04 -10.67 -5.30
N GLY A 114 2.01 -9.84 -4.29
CA GLY A 114 2.98 -9.84 -3.23
C GLY A 114 2.35 -9.71 -1.87
N CYS A 115 3.16 -9.45 -0.88
CA CYS A 115 2.73 -9.10 0.46
C CYS A 115 3.46 -7.83 0.93
N ALA A 116 2.82 -7.08 1.81
CA ALA A 116 3.36 -5.84 2.31
C ALA A 116 3.17 -5.68 3.82
N ILE A 117 4.05 -4.90 4.43
CA ILE A 117 3.90 -4.41 5.78
C ILE A 117 4.08 -2.91 5.75
N LEU A 118 3.03 -2.18 6.14
CA LEU A 118 3.11 -0.76 6.41
C LEU A 118 3.32 -0.58 7.92
N TYR A 119 4.43 0.01 8.28
CA TYR A 119 4.82 0.27 9.65
C TYR A 119 4.83 1.78 9.91
N MET A 120 4.09 2.18 10.91
CA MET A 120 4.04 3.57 11.37
C MET A 120 4.66 3.64 12.75
N ASN A 121 5.85 4.20 12.81
CA ASN A 121 6.53 4.46 14.07
C ASN A 121 6.05 5.80 14.62
N THR A 122 5.53 5.81 15.81
CA THR A 122 4.97 7.02 16.41
C THR A 122 5.90 7.54 17.52
N ASN A 123 6.13 8.86 17.52
CA ASN A 123 6.97 9.46 18.55
C ASN A 123 6.27 9.58 19.92
N ILE A 124 4.95 9.53 19.96
CA ILE A 124 4.15 9.79 21.17
C ILE A 124 3.19 8.67 21.50
N GLY A 125 2.79 7.85 20.54
CA GLY A 125 1.80 6.81 20.73
C GLY A 125 2.37 5.40 20.58
N LYS A 126 1.47 4.45 20.35
CA LYS A 126 1.85 3.07 20.03
C LYS A 126 2.15 2.94 18.56
N ASP A 127 3.17 2.20 18.23
CA ASP A 127 3.47 1.84 16.85
C ASP A 127 2.30 1.06 16.23
N ILE A 128 1.98 1.40 15.00
CA ILE A 128 0.90 0.77 14.24
C ILE A 128 1.52 0.00 13.09
N GLN A 129 1.08 -1.22 12.92
CA GLN A 129 1.53 -2.09 11.85
C GLN A 129 0.34 -2.66 11.09
N TYR A 130 0.28 -2.39 9.79
CA TYR A 130 -0.66 -3.02 8.87
C TYR A 130 0.04 -4.16 8.14
N ARG A 131 -0.47 -5.37 8.30
CA ARG A 131 0.04 -6.56 7.62
C ARG A 131 -0.89 -6.94 6.50
N ILE A 132 -0.35 -6.98 5.30
CA ILE A 132 -1.10 -7.18 4.07
C ILE A 132 -0.61 -8.49 3.45
N PRO A 133 -1.33 -9.61 3.65
CA PRO A 133 -0.87 -10.92 3.21
C PRO A 133 -0.86 -11.09 1.70
N LYS A 134 -1.75 -10.39 1.00
CA LYS A 134 -1.83 -10.40 -0.45
C LYS A 134 -2.14 -9.00 -0.96
N CYS A 135 -1.30 -8.48 -1.83
CA CYS A 135 -1.51 -7.20 -2.52
C CYS A 135 -0.82 -7.21 -3.88
N SER A 136 -1.27 -6.37 -4.78
CA SER A 136 -0.59 -6.10 -6.04
C SER A 136 0.00 -4.70 -6.00
N LEU A 137 1.28 -4.58 -6.29
CA LEU A 137 1.95 -3.30 -6.41
C LEU A 137 1.69 -2.73 -7.80
N LYS A 138 1.08 -1.55 -7.87
CA LYS A 138 0.76 -0.88 -9.13
C LYS A 138 1.41 0.48 -9.18
N PRO A 139 2.19 0.80 -10.21
CA PRO A 139 2.64 2.15 -10.45
C PRO A 139 1.45 3.09 -10.63
N ASN A 140 1.47 4.24 -9.98
CA ASN A 140 0.42 5.23 -10.07
C ASN A 140 1.03 6.60 -10.38
N GLY A 141 0.93 7.01 -11.65
CA GLY A 141 1.51 8.25 -12.14
C GLY A 141 2.92 8.10 -12.69
N GLY A 142 3.60 9.23 -12.82
CA GLY A 142 4.97 9.34 -13.30
C GLY A 142 5.91 9.82 -12.19
N PHE A 143 7.20 9.85 -12.50
CA PHE A 143 8.18 10.53 -11.66
C PHE A 143 8.79 11.69 -12.44
N THR A 144 9.12 12.74 -11.72
CA THR A 144 9.80 13.90 -12.29
C THR A 144 11.19 14.01 -11.67
N LEU A 145 12.21 14.06 -12.53
CA LEU A 145 13.56 14.39 -12.13
C LEU A 145 13.73 15.89 -12.33
N ASP A 146 13.73 16.64 -11.24
CA ASP A 146 13.94 18.08 -11.27
C ASP A 146 15.33 18.38 -10.69
N PRO A 147 16.24 19.00 -11.46
CA PRO A 147 17.58 19.31 -10.99
C PRO A 147 17.60 20.37 -9.86
N GLU A 148 16.54 21.15 -9.70
CA GLU A 148 16.42 22.15 -8.63
C GLU A 148 15.78 21.59 -7.36
N ASN A 149 14.96 20.55 -7.52
CA ASN A 149 14.30 19.85 -6.42
C ASN A 149 14.63 18.37 -6.54
N TRP A 150 15.51 17.88 -5.72
CA TRP A 150 15.96 16.47 -5.68
C TRP A 150 14.88 15.46 -5.28
N TYR A 151 13.62 15.77 -5.56
CA TYR A 151 12.49 14.91 -5.24
C TYR A 151 11.98 14.20 -6.50
N ALA A 152 12.30 12.93 -6.63
CA ALA A 152 11.50 12.08 -7.49
C ALA A 152 10.31 11.59 -6.66
N VAL A 153 9.15 12.05 -7.03
CA VAL A 153 7.90 11.58 -6.42
C VAL A 153 7.46 10.36 -7.19
N LEU A 154 7.63 9.19 -6.61
CA LEU A 154 7.10 7.94 -7.12
C LEU A 154 5.89 7.58 -6.26
N SER A 155 4.73 7.44 -6.87
CA SER A 155 3.56 6.95 -6.18
C SER A 155 3.23 5.54 -6.64
N GLY A 156 3.07 4.65 -5.70
CA GLY A 156 2.61 3.29 -5.93
C GLY A 156 1.24 3.09 -5.29
N CYS A 157 0.37 2.35 -5.95
CA CYS A 157 -0.91 1.94 -5.41
C CYS A 157 -0.90 0.43 -5.19
N GLY A 158 -1.16 0.01 -3.97
CA GLY A 158 -1.40 -1.39 -3.63
C GLY A 158 -2.91 -1.64 -3.53
N ASN A 159 -3.45 -2.57 -4.30
CA ASN A 159 -4.80 -3.07 -4.09
C ASN A 159 -4.74 -4.32 -3.23
N LEU A 160 -5.51 -4.31 -2.15
CA LEU A 160 -5.80 -5.50 -1.35
C LEU A 160 -7.02 -6.21 -1.93
N ILE A 161 -6.91 -7.49 -2.10
CA ILE A 161 -8.03 -8.37 -2.37
C ILE A 161 -8.26 -9.24 -1.13
#